data_b3e9dbe08b9e99f7f021b745a065c840
#
_entry.id   b3e9dbe08b9e99f7f021b745a065c840
#
_cell.length_a   1.000
_cell.length_b   1.000
_cell.length_c   1.000
_cell.angle_alpha   90.00
_cell.angle_beta   90.00
_cell.angle_gamma   90.00
#
_symmetry.space_group_name_H-M   'P 1'
#
loop_
_entity.id
_entity.type
_entity.pdbx_description
1 polymer ?
#
loop_
_entity_poly.entity_id
_entity_poly.type
_entity_poly.pdbx_seq_one_letter_code
_entity_poly.pdbx_strand_id
1 'polypeptide(L)'
;MSQLLGKALPTLLQHRLSGAEIDSHEGKIIPIFTIDEAGWAHPALLSYYEVVAKSSATLDMALWKDSSTAKNLRRGGRVTLMVSDRGVNYYLKGSVVQLHYEMPGAAPVSRFRVTLEQVIEDQESNAELTTGLTYRRMTERAPNDFAVKVFRLLREES
;
A
#
# COMPACT_ATOMS: atom_id res chain seq x y z
N MET A 1 -21.94 -1.49 -2.85
CA MET A 1 -22.17 -2.29 -1.64
C MET A 1 -20.93 -3.09 -1.32
N SER A 2 -20.58 -3.14 -0.07
CA SER A 2 -19.34 -3.82 0.39
C SER A 2 -19.57 -5.30 0.62
N GLN A 3 -18.59 -6.11 0.22
CA GLN A 3 -18.61 -7.56 0.42
C GLN A 3 -17.27 -8.03 0.97
N LEU A 4 -17.32 -8.77 2.08
CA LEU A 4 -16.12 -9.38 2.63
C LEU A 4 -15.73 -10.60 1.79
N LEU A 5 -14.50 -10.59 1.26
CA LEU A 5 -13.97 -11.70 0.45
C LEU A 5 -13.13 -12.70 1.27
N GLY A 6 -12.81 -12.37 2.53
CA GLY A 6 -11.96 -13.19 3.38
C GLY A 6 -10.65 -12.50 3.72
N LYS A 7 -9.56 -13.28 3.81
CA LYS A 7 -8.23 -12.79 4.24
C LYS A 7 -7.18 -12.85 3.13
N ALA A 8 -7.56 -13.25 1.93
CA ALA A 8 -6.62 -13.40 0.82
C ALA A 8 -6.98 -12.44 -0.32
N LEU A 9 -5.95 -11.89 -0.95
CA LEU A 9 -6.11 -11.09 -2.15
C LEU A 9 -6.65 -11.95 -3.29
N PRO A 10 -7.65 -11.44 -4.05
CA PRO A 10 -7.97 -12.06 -5.35
C PRO A 10 -6.72 -12.11 -6.23
N THR A 11 -6.64 -13.13 -7.07
CA THR A 11 -5.46 -13.37 -7.91
C THR A 11 -5.04 -12.15 -8.73
N LEU A 12 -5.99 -11.47 -9.36
CA LEU A 12 -5.68 -10.28 -10.17
C LEU A 12 -5.16 -9.13 -9.33
N LEU A 13 -5.70 -8.94 -8.13
CA LEU A 13 -5.24 -7.90 -7.23
C LEU A 13 -3.85 -8.22 -6.69
N GLN A 14 -3.59 -9.47 -6.35
CA GLN A 14 -2.26 -9.92 -5.94
C GLN A 14 -1.23 -9.64 -7.04
N HIS A 15 -1.54 -9.99 -8.27
CA HIS A 15 -0.66 -9.74 -9.42
C HIS A 15 -0.40 -8.23 -9.59
N ARG A 16 -1.44 -7.43 -9.50
CA ARG A 16 -1.32 -5.96 -9.59
C ARG A 16 -0.37 -5.39 -8.54
N LEU A 17 -0.49 -5.85 -7.30
CA LEU A 17 0.33 -5.37 -6.19
C LEU A 17 1.70 -6.06 -6.11
N SER A 18 1.96 -7.08 -6.93
CA SER A 18 3.25 -7.76 -6.96
C SER A 18 4.39 -6.92 -7.53
N GLY A 19 4.06 -5.89 -8.28
CA GLY A 19 5.04 -5.06 -8.97
C GLY A 19 5.45 -5.60 -10.35
N ALA A 20 4.86 -6.69 -10.82
CA ALA A 20 5.21 -7.28 -12.11
C ALA A 20 4.96 -6.32 -13.29
N GLU A 21 3.98 -5.41 -13.15
CA GLU A 21 3.61 -4.45 -14.19
C GLU A 21 3.64 -3.03 -13.63
N ILE A 22 4.71 -2.68 -12.94
CA ILE A 22 4.80 -1.39 -12.22
C ILE A 22 4.57 -0.20 -13.13
N ASP A 23 5.06 -0.23 -14.36
CA ASP A 23 4.94 0.90 -15.28
C ASP A 23 3.48 1.22 -15.62
N SER A 24 2.60 0.22 -15.63
CA SER A 24 1.17 0.41 -15.89
C SER A 24 0.44 1.05 -14.71
N HIS A 25 1.09 1.14 -13.55
CA HIS A 25 0.53 1.74 -12.34
C HIS A 25 1.18 3.06 -11.95
N GLU A 26 2.05 3.60 -12.82
CA GLU A 26 2.60 4.94 -12.62
C GLU A 26 1.46 5.96 -12.54
N GLY A 27 1.53 6.85 -11.56
CA GLY A 27 0.50 7.87 -11.35
C GLY A 27 -0.70 7.46 -10.52
N LYS A 28 -0.78 6.19 -10.11
CA LYS A 28 -1.88 5.71 -9.25
C LYS A 28 -1.49 5.78 -7.79
N ILE A 29 -2.43 6.21 -6.95
CA ILE A 29 -2.25 6.34 -5.51
C ILE A 29 -2.96 5.21 -4.79
N ILE A 30 -2.32 4.72 -3.73
CA ILE A 30 -2.91 3.81 -2.75
C ILE A 30 -3.02 4.58 -1.45
N PRO A 31 -4.21 5.14 -1.12
CA PRO A 31 -4.41 5.74 0.20
C PRO A 31 -4.31 4.69 1.29
N ILE A 32 -3.64 5.02 2.37
CA ILE A 32 -3.62 4.19 3.57
C ILE A 32 -4.12 5.00 4.75
N PHE A 33 -4.70 4.30 5.72
CA PHE A 33 -5.30 4.92 6.89
C PHE A 33 -4.78 4.23 8.14
N THR A 34 -4.28 5.04 9.06
CA THR A 34 -3.86 4.62 10.39
C THR A 34 -4.61 5.44 11.42
N ILE A 35 -4.52 5.06 12.68
CA ILE A 35 -5.19 5.80 13.77
C ILE A 35 -4.14 6.58 14.53
N ASP A 36 -4.32 7.89 14.64
CA ASP A 36 -3.41 8.75 15.38
C ASP A 36 -3.63 8.68 16.91
N GLU A 37 -2.80 9.37 17.66
CA GLU A 37 -2.87 9.35 19.13
C GLU A 37 -4.21 9.87 19.68
N ALA A 38 -4.87 10.77 18.93
CA ALA A 38 -6.15 11.31 19.33
C ALA A 38 -7.33 10.43 18.91
N GLY A 39 -7.08 9.30 18.24
CA GLY A 39 -8.10 8.39 17.78
C GLY A 39 -8.69 8.73 16.41
N TRP A 40 -8.12 9.68 15.70
CA TRP A 40 -8.58 10.04 14.36
C TRP A 40 -7.95 9.16 13.29
N ALA A 41 -8.70 8.90 12.24
CA ALA A 41 -8.17 8.27 11.04
C ALA A 41 -7.18 9.25 10.38
N HIS A 42 -5.96 8.79 10.16
CA HIS A 42 -4.87 9.57 9.56
C HIS A 42 -4.55 9.00 8.18
N PRO A 43 -4.88 9.72 7.10
CA PRO A 43 -4.59 9.23 5.75
C PRO A 43 -3.14 9.54 5.37
N ALA A 44 -2.58 8.67 4.52
CA ALA A 44 -1.34 8.91 3.81
C ALA A 44 -1.49 8.39 2.39
N LEU A 45 -0.76 8.99 1.46
CA LEU A 45 -0.88 8.64 0.05
C LEU A 45 0.40 7.95 -0.38
N LEU A 46 0.30 6.66 -0.67
CA LEU A 46 1.40 5.86 -1.20
C LEU A 46 1.21 5.62 -2.70
N SER A 47 2.30 5.27 -3.35
CA SER A 47 2.28 4.79 -4.72
C SER A 47 2.49 3.28 -4.78
N TYR A 48 2.34 2.70 -5.97
CA TYR A 48 2.63 1.28 -6.18
C TYR A 48 4.11 0.93 -6.00
N TYR A 49 4.99 1.93 -5.92
CA TYR A 49 6.41 1.72 -5.61
C TYR A 49 6.67 1.45 -4.12
N GLU A 50 5.71 1.74 -3.27
CA GLU A 50 5.87 1.68 -1.82
C GLU A 50 5.05 0.56 -1.17
N VAL A 51 4.27 -0.19 -1.95
CA VAL A 51 3.41 -1.28 -1.47
C VAL A 51 3.58 -2.46 -2.41
N VAL A 52 4.04 -3.60 -1.88
CA VAL A 52 4.28 -4.81 -2.69
C VAL A 52 3.66 -6.02 -2.01
N ALA A 53 2.82 -6.76 -2.75
CA ALA A 53 2.29 -8.03 -2.28
C ALA A 53 3.39 -9.08 -2.28
N LYS A 54 3.60 -9.72 -1.14
CA LYS A 54 4.59 -10.81 -0.97
C LYS A 54 3.93 -12.19 -1.10
N SER A 55 2.63 -12.25 -0.87
CA SER A 55 1.81 -13.46 -1.03
C SER A 55 0.35 -13.01 -1.17
N SER A 56 -0.57 -13.96 -1.22
CA SER A 56 -2.00 -13.64 -1.18
C SER A 56 -2.46 -13.06 0.16
N ALA A 57 -1.67 -13.23 1.21
CA ALA A 57 -2.02 -12.85 2.57
C ALA A 57 -1.16 -11.73 3.15
N THR A 58 -0.06 -11.35 2.51
CA THR A 58 0.89 -10.39 3.07
C THR A 58 1.32 -9.34 2.07
N LEU A 59 1.48 -8.11 2.58
CA LEU A 59 2.02 -6.97 1.84
C LEU A 59 3.20 -6.39 2.61
N ASP A 60 4.21 -5.89 1.90
CA ASP A 60 5.25 -5.07 2.51
C ASP A 60 5.08 -3.62 2.06
N MET A 61 5.29 -2.70 2.99
CA MET A 61 5.21 -1.26 2.75
C MET A 61 6.50 -0.59 3.18
N ALA A 62 6.87 0.46 2.45
CA ALA A 62 7.96 1.35 2.81
C ALA A 62 7.40 2.74 3.14
N LEU A 63 7.78 3.27 4.29
CA LEU A 63 7.35 4.59 4.76
C LEU A 63 8.54 5.34 5.32
N TRP A 64 8.53 6.67 5.18
CA TRP A 64 9.53 7.50 5.87
C TRP A 64 9.53 7.15 7.35
N LYS A 65 10.70 6.81 7.89
CA LYS A 65 10.82 6.25 9.24
C LYS A 65 10.30 7.14 10.36
N ASP A 66 10.32 8.46 10.14
CA ASP A 66 9.87 9.44 11.15
C ASP A 66 8.53 10.07 10.81
N SER A 67 7.80 9.54 9.82
CA SER A 67 6.48 10.05 9.49
C SER A 67 5.45 9.75 10.58
N SER A 68 4.40 10.56 10.63
CA SER A 68 3.27 10.32 11.55
C SER A 68 2.64 8.94 11.30
N THR A 69 2.54 8.55 10.03
CA THR A 69 2.00 7.23 9.65
C THR A 69 2.84 6.10 10.23
N ALA A 70 4.17 6.17 10.09
CA ALA A 70 5.06 5.16 10.66
C ALA A 70 4.92 5.08 12.18
N LYS A 71 4.84 6.22 12.85
CA LYS A 71 4.62 6.28 14.30
C LYS A 71 3.28 5.65 14.70
N ASN A 72 2.22 5.93 13.95
CA ASN A 72 0.90 5.35 14.17
C ASN A 72 0.93 3.82 14.01
N LEU A 73 1.65 3.31 13.00
CA LEU A 73 1.79 1.88 12.79
C LEU A 73 2.55 1.19 13.95
N ARG A 74 3.61 1.82 14.45
CA ARG A 74 4.36 1.28 15.59
C ARG A 74 3.52 1.21 16.84
N ARG A 75 2.67 2.21 17.07
CA ARG A 75 1.79 2.28 18.24
C ARG A 75 0.59 1.37 18.11
N GLY A 76 -0.13 1.44 16.97
CA GLY A 76 -1.43 0.79 16.80
C GLY A 76 -1.36 -0.59 16.15
N GLY A 77 -0.36 -0.82 15.32
CA GLY A 77 -0.18 -2.12 14.66
C GLY A 77 -1.27 -2.51 13.66
N ARG A 78 -2.01 -1.54 13.12
CA ARG A 78 -3.10 -1.79 12.17
C ARG A 78 -3.11 -0.76 11.06
N VAL A 79 -3.54 -1.21 9.88
CA VAL A 79 -3.66 -0.34 8.70
C VAL A 79 -4.86 -0.76 7.85
N THR A 80 -5.46 0.20 7.17
CA THR A 80 -6.37 -0.04 6.05
C THR A 80 -5.75 0.59 4.81
N LEU A 81 -5.63 -0.21 3.74
CA LEU A 81 -5.23 0.30 2.42
C LEU A 81 -6.46 0.33 1.51
N MET A 82 -6.55 1.34 0.67
CA MET A 82 -7.60 1.42 -0.34
C MET A 82 -6.98 1.29 -1.72
N VAL A 83 -7.36 0.26 -2.45
CA VAL A 83 -6.88 0.01 -3.81
C VAL A 83 -8.05 0.15 -4.76
N SER A 84 -7.97 1.13 -5.66
CA SER A 84 -9.02 1.38 -6.64
C SER A 84 -8.68 0.71 -7.96
N ASP A 85 -9.66 0.02 -8.52
CA ASP A 85 -9.59 -0.56 -9.85
C ASP A 85 -10.81 -0.11 -10.65
N ARG A 86 -10.92 -0.55 -11.88
CA ARG A 86 -12.08 -0.23 -12.71
C ARG A 86 -13.35 -0.76 -12.07
N GLY A 87 -14.24 0.15 -11.70
CA GLY A 87 -15.53 -0.18 -11.15
C GLY A 87 -15.53 -0.67 -9.72
N VAL A 88 -14.37 -0.88 -9.10
CA VAL A 88 -14.28 -1.53 -7.80
C VAL A 88 -13.24 -0.85 -6.92
N ASN A 89 -13.57 -0.67 -5.64
CA ASN A 89 -12.60 -0.38 -4.59
C ASN A 89 -12.37 -1.63 -3.74
N TYR A 90 -11.12 -1.83 -3.35
CA TYR A 90 -10.78 -2.84 -2.35
C TYR A 90 -10.28 -2.14 -1.10
N TYR A 91 -10.76 -2.59 0.05
CA TYR A 91 -10.24 -2.17 1.35
C TYR A 91 -9.50 -3.35 1.96
N LEU A 92 -8.21 -3.17 2.18
CA LEU A 92 -7.33 -4.21 2.72
C LEU A 92 -6.99 -3.83 4.15
N LYS A 93 -7.51 -4.58 5.10
CA LYS A 93 -7.29 -4.32 6.53
C LYS A 93 -6.39 -5.39 7.09
N GLY A 94 -5.37 -4.98 7.82
CA GLY A 94 -4.44 -5.93 8.38
C GLY A 94 -3.70 -5.44 9.62
N SER A 95 -3.09 -6.40 10.29
CA SER A 95 -2.14 -6.15 11.37
C SER A 95 -0.75 -5.95 10.80
N VAL A 96 0.04 -5.11 11.47
CA VAL A 96 1.32 -4.63 10.94
C VAL A 96 2.41 -4.88 11.95
N VAL A 97 3.54 -5.38 11.45
CA VAL A 97 4.80 -5.44 12.21
C VAL A 97 5.87 -4.69 11.45
N GLN A 98 6.76 -4.02 12.17
CA GLN A 98 7.92 -3.39 11.57
C GLN A 98 9.00 -4.45 11.39
N LEU A 99 9.45 -4.65 10.14
CA LEU A 99 10.57 -5.53 9.85
C LEU A 99 11.89 -4.83 10.06
N HIS A 100 11.98 -3.55 9.65
CA HIS A 100 13.18 -2.73 9.80
C HIS A 100 12.79 -1.30 10.09
N TYR A 101 13.38 -0.70 11.11
CA TYR A 101 13.27 0.74 11.35
C TYR A 101 14.01 1.51 10.26
N GLU A 102 15.21 1.06 9.93
CA GLU A 102 15.96 1.54 8.78
C GLU A 102 16.13 0.39 7.80
N MET A 103 15.47 0.49 6.65
CA MET A 103 15.52 -0.59 5.66
C MET A 103 16.95 -0.71 5.10
N PRO A 104 17.55 -1.91 5.13
CA PRO A 104 18.85 -2.12 4.51
C PRO A 104 18.85 -1.64 3.05
N GLY A 105 19.80 -0.77 2.71
CA GLY A 105 19.90 -0.18 1.38
C GLY A 105 19.07 1.10 1.19
N ALA A 106 18.19 1.45 2.13
CA ALA A 106 17.37 2.66 2.07
C ALA A 106 17.04 3.15 3.48
N ALA A 107 18.07 3.57 4.22
CA ALA A 107 17.97 3.94 5.63
C ALA A 107 16.91 5.00 5.98
N PRO A 108 16.55 5.98 5.10
CA PRO A 108 15.49 6.92 5.43
C PRO A 108 14.10 6.33 5.57
N VAL A 109 13.86 5.11 5.10
CA VAL A 109 12.55 4.46 5.17
C VAL A 109 12.58 3.25 6.07
N SER A 110 11.43 2.98 6.69
CA SER A 110 11.14 1.76 7.44
C SER A 110 10.39 0.77 6.56
N ARG A 111 10.60 -0.51 6.81
CA ARG A 111 9.85 -1.59 6.15
C ARG A 111 8.87 -2.20 7.14
N PHE A 112 7.61 -2.26 6.73
CA PHE A 112 6.53 -2.84 7.51
C PHE A 112 5.91 -3.99 6.74
N ARG A 113 5.50 -5.03 7.45
CA ARG A 113 4.74 -6.14 6.88
C ARG A 113 3.32 -6.13 7.39
N VAL A 114 2.38 -6.18 6.46
CA VAL A 114 0.95 -6.27 6.74
C VAL A 114 0.52 -7.72 6.54
N THR A 115 -0.13 -8.29 7.56
CA THR A 115 -0.84 -9.56 7.42
C THR A 115 -2.33 -9.24 7.30
N LEU A 116 -2.93 -9.62 6.19
CA LEU A 116 -4.31 -9.28 5.89
C LEU A 116 -5.27 -10.04 6.79
N GLU A 117 -6.23 -9.32 7.34
CA GLU A 117 -7.29 -9.87 8.18
C GLU A 117 -8.66 -9.76 7.50
N GLN A 118 -8.83 -8.72 6.65
CA GLN A 118 -10.06 -8.51 5.89
C GLN A 118 -9.71 -7.95 4.51
N VAL A 119 -10.25 -8.56 3.48
CA VAL A 119 -10.25 -8.05 2.12
C VAL A 119 -11.70 -7.76 1.75
N ILE A 120 -12.03 -6.50 1.54
CA ILE A 120 -13.39 -6.05 1.27
C ILE A 120 -13.45 -5.49 -0.14
N GLU A 121 -14.42 -5.95 -0.93
CA GLU A 121 -14.71 -5.44 -2.26
C GLU A 121 -15.90 -4.51 -2.15
N ASP A 122 -15.80 -3.32 -2.72
CA ASP A 122 -16.84 -2.31 -2.69
C ASP A 122 -17.16 -1.82 -4.10
N GLN A 123 -18.37 -2.06 -4.55
CA GLN A 123 -18.84 -1.58 -5.85
C GLN A 123 -20.34 -1.33 -5.80
N GLU A 124 -20.80 -0.44 -6.68
CA GLU A 124 -22.21 -0.10 -6.81
C GLU A 124 -22.79 -0.66 -8.11
N SER A 125 -24.06 -1.06 -8.06
CA SER A 125 -24.74 -1.61 -9.24
C SER A 125 -25.13 -0.53 -10.26
N ASN A 126 -25.32 0.71 -9.81
CA ASN A 126 -25.84 1.81 -10.63
C ASN A 126 -24.80 2.89 -10.94
N ALA A 127 -23.56 2.70 -10.48
CA ALA A 127 -22.48 3.65 -10.69
C ALA A 127 -21.18 2.89 -10.83
N GLU A 128 -20.33 3.34 -11.72
CA GLU A 128 -19.03 2.75 -11.94
C GLU A 128 -17.94 3.67 -11.41
N LEU A 129 -17.06 3.14 -10.57
CA LEU A 129 -15.87 3.83 -10.16
C LEU A 129 -14.94 3.95 -11.37
N THR A 130 -14.67 5.15 -11.83
CA THR A 130 -13.86 5.36 -13.03
C THR A 130 -12.36 5.40 -12.74
N THR A 131 -11.99 5.96 -11.60
CA THR A 131 -10.59 6.07 -11.18
C THR A 131 -10.53 6.32 -9.68
N GLY A 132 -9.41 5.96 -9.08
CA GLY A 132 -9.05 6.41 -7.73
C GLY A 132 -8.28 7.73 -7.81
N LEU A 133 -7.61 8.09 -6.72
CA LEU A 133 -6.69 9.22 -6.70
C LEU A 133 -5.50 8.93 -7.61
N THR A 134 -5.07 9.96 -8.32
CA THR A 134 -3.92 9.88 -9.22
C THR A 134 -2.96 11.03 -8.94
N TYR A 135 -1.72 10.86 -9.38
CA TYR A 135 -0.73 11.93 -9.37
C TYR A 135 -0.04 12.01 -10.72
N ARG A 136 0.56 13.14 -11.01
CA ARG A 136 1.41 13.32 -12.19
C ARG A 136 2.77 13.77 -11.71
N ARG A 137 3.80 13.09 -12.20
CA ARG A 137 5.16 13.52 -11.92
C ARG A 137 5.45 14.84 -12.65
N MET A 138 6.14 15.72 -11.96
CA MET A 138 6.55 17.01 -12.55
C MET A 138 7.83 16.88 -13.37
N THR A 139 8.61 15.82 -13.14
CA THR A 139 9.85 15.52 -13.85
C THR A 139 9.93 14.03 -14.13
N GLU A 140 10.72 13.65 -15.14
CA GLU A 140 11.01 12.24 -15.40
C GLU A 140 11.83 11.62 -14.27
N ARG A 141 11.71 10.31 -14.10
CA ARG A 141 12.51 9.59 -13.11
C ARG A 141 13.98 9.60 -13.52
N ALA A 142 14.85 9.91 -12.56
CA ALA A 142 16.29 9.78 -12.74
C ALA A 142 16.68 8.29 -12.79
N PRO A 143 17.82 7.93 -13.40
CA PRO A 143 18.30 6.54 -13.42
C PRO A 143 18.47 5.93 -12.03
N ASN A 144 18.76 6.75 -11.02
CA ASN A 144 18.95 6.33 -9.62
C ASN A 144 17.78 6.79 -8.74
N ASP A 145 16.58 6.83 -9.28
CA ASP A 145 15.38 7.27 -8.57
C ASP A 145 15.20 6.49 -7.26
N PHE A 146 14.99 7.22 -6.17
CA PHE A 146 14.89 6.63 -4.83
C PHE A 146 13.65 5.72 -4.70
N ALA A 147 12.52 6.11 -5.26
CA ALA A 147 11.31 5.29 -5.20
C ALA A 147 11.49 3.97 -5.93
N VAL A 148 12.16 3.97 -7.07
CA VAL A 148 12.48 2.75 -7.83
C VAL A 148 13.41 1.85 -7.01
N LYS A 149 14.39 2.42 -6.34
CA LYS A 149 15.30 1.67 -5.46
C LYS A 149 14.53 1.00 -4.31
N VAL A 150 13.67 1.76 -3.63
CA VAL A 150 12.84 1.25 -2.54
C VAL A 150 11.95 0.11 -3.04
N PHE A 151 11.28 0.31 -4.15
CA PHE A 151 10.44 -0.69 -4.78
C PHE A 151 11.19 -1.99 -5.06
N ARG A 152 12.40 -1.89 -5.63
CA ARG A 152 13.24 -3.07 -5.89
C ARG A 152 13.57 -3.81 -4.60
N LEU A 153 13.92 -3.08 -3.55
CA LEU A 153 14.22 -3.67 -2.24
C LEU A 153 12.99 -4.35 -1.62
N LEU A 154 11.80 -3.77 -1.77
CA LEU A 154 10.57 -4.40 -1.28
C LEU A 154 10.25 -5.72 -2.00
N ARG A 155 10.58 -5.82 -3.28
CA ARG A 155 10.36 -7.04 -4.05
C ARG A 155 11.34 -8.15 -3.70
N GLU A 156 12.53 -7.79 -3.22
CA GLU A 156 13.50 -8.77 -2.75
C GLU A 156 13.03 -9.37 -1.43
N GLU A 157 13.53 -10.56 -1.11
CA GLU A 157 13.25 -11.17 0.17
C GLU A 157 13.91 -10.37 1.30
N SER A 158 13.18 -10.24 2.39
CA SER A 158 13.67 -9.55 3.58
C SER A 158 14.56 -10.46 4.43
#